data_f23964ca21b0f312129d21909df92d6f
#
_entry.id   f23964ca21b0f312129d21909df92d6f
#
_cell.length_a   1.000
_cell.length_b   1.000
_cell.length_c   1.000
_cell.angle_alpha   90.00
_cell.angle_beta   90.00
_cell.angle_gamma   90.00
#
_symmetry.space_group_name_H-M   'P 1'
#
loop_
_entity.id
_entity.type
_entity.pdbx_description
1 polymer ?
#
loop_
_entity_poly.entity_id
_entity_poly.type
_entity_poly.pdbx_seq_one_letter_code
_entity_poly.pdbx_strand_id
1 'polypeptide(L)'
;MAPARTPLIAGNWKMNLDHREAVTLVQRLAWLLQDAGHEQEHVEAAVFPPFTDLRAVQTLVTGDRIELAYGAQDLSPEDSGAYTGDVSGAFLSSLGCAYAIVGHSERRTIHGEDDALVARKAAAALRHGLAPVVCVGEGLEVRQAGRHVEHTVEQLRGSLAGLSAEDAARIVVAYEPVWAIGTGEVASAGDAQEMCAALRAEVARIHGDDVAAGMRLLYGGSVKSSSAPELLAQPDVDGALVGGASLDADEFARIVRFDAAA
;
A
#
# COMPACT_ATOMS: atom_id res chain seq x y z
N MET A 1 -2.15 -10.10 24.60
CA MET A 1 -1.89 -10.49 23.21
C MET A 1 -2.13 -9.25 22.36
N ALA A 2 -1.19 -8.85 21.54
CA ALA A 2 -1.46 -7.82 20.53
C ALA A 2 -2.65 -8.26 19.66
N PRO A 3 -3.53 -7.35 19.24
CA PRO A 3 -4.61 -7.70 18.33
C PRO A 3 -4.01 -8.29 17.03
N ALA A 4 -4.64 -9.34 16.50
CA ALA A 4 -4.25 -9.86 15.20
C ALA A 4 -4.45 -8.77 14.14
N ARG A 5 -3.41 -8.47 13.35
CA ARG A 5 -3.49 -7.51 12.26
C ARG A 5 -4.21 -8.17 11.07
N THR A 6 -5.34 -7.59 10.64
CA THR A 6 -5.99 -8.04 9.40
C THR A 6 -5.08 -7.79 8.21
N PRO A 7 -4.70 -8.82 7.44
CA PRO A 7 -3.86 -8.64 6.26
C PRO A 7 -4.51 -7.70 5.24
N LEU A 8 -3.70 -6.85 4.59
CA LEU A 8 -4.14 -5.95 3.52
C LEU A 8 -3.49 -6.34 2.18
N ILE A 9 -4.30 -6.70 1.21
CA ILE A 9 -3.87 -6.94 -0.16
C ILE A 9 -4.30 -5.75 -1.02
N ALA A 10 -3.34 -4.90 -1.35
CA ALA A 10 -3.50 -3.61 -2.00
C ALA A 10 -3.04 -3.66 -3.46
N GLY A 11 -3.94 -3.53 -4.42
CA GLY A 11 -3.64 -3.55 -5.86
C GLY A 11 -3.31 -2.17 -6.40
N ASN A 12 -2.04 -1.85 -6.56
CA ASN A 12 -1.59 -0.61 -7.20
C ASN A 12 -1.54 -0.79 -8.72
N TRP A 13 -2.51 -0.21 -9.43
CA TRP A 13 -2.61 -0.32 -10.89
C TRP A 13 -1.58 0.54 -11.64
N LYS A 14 -0.90 1.43 -10.92
CA LYS A 14 0.01 2.40 -11.52
C LYS A 14 -0.69 3.19 -12.63
N MET A 15 -0.01 3.50 -13.75
CA MET A 15 -0.59 4.22 -14.88
C MET A 15 -1.11 3.24 -15.94
N ASN A 16 -2.12 2.44 -15.56
CA ASN A 16 -2.76 1.46 -16.44
C ASN A 16 -4.28 1.53 -16.31
N LEU A 17 -4.96 1.03 -17.33
CA LEU A 17 -6.40 0.99 -17.51
C LEU A 17 -7.03 2.37 -17.77
N ASP A 18 -8.14 2.37 -18.50
CA ASP A 18 -9.06 3.49 -18.55
C ASP A 18 -10.26 3.24 -17.62
N HIS A 19 -11.12 4.24 -17.46
CA HIS A 19 -12.28 4.15 -16.56
C HIS A 19 -13.26 3.01 -16.89
N ARG A 20 -13.31 2.51 -18.13
CA ARG A 20 -14.17 1.38 -18.56
C ARG A 20 -13.52 0.06 -18.24
N GLU A 21 -12.21 -0.04 -18.49
CA GLU A 21 -11.42 -1.21 -18.12
C GLU A 21 -11.37 -1.37 -16.60
N ALA A 22 -11.24 -0.25 -15.85
CA ALA A 22 -11.32 -0.22 -14.40
C ALA A 22 -12.64 -0.78 -13.87
N VAL A 23 -13.77 -0.36 -14.46
CA VAL A 23 -15.11 -0.90 -14.11
C VAL A 23 -15.17 -2.41 -14.38
N THR A 24 -14.70 -2.86 -15.53
CA THR A 24 -14.70 -4.28 -15.91
C THR A 24 -13.87 -5.12 -14.95
N LEU A 25 -12.68 -4.62 -14.58
CA LEU A 25 -11.78 -5.32 -13.64
C LEU A 25 -12.42 -5.41 -12.23
N VAL A 26 -12.96 -4.30 -11.72
CA VAL A 26 -13.61 -4.30 -10.39
C VAL A 26 -14.83 -5.21 -10.36
N GLN A 27 -15.67 -5.20 -11.40
CA GLN A 27 -16.83 -6.11 -11.47
C GLN A 27 -16.40 -7.58 -11.46
N ARG A 28 -15.36 -7.92 -12.24
CA ARG A 28 -14.83 -9.29 -12.27
C ARG A 28 -14.24 -9.69 -10.91
N LEU A 29 -13.43 -8.81 -10.31
CA LEU A 29 -12.83 -9.05 -9.00
C LEU A 29 -13.90 -9.23 -7.92
N ALA A 30 -14.89 -8.34 -7.86
CA ALA A 30 -15.99 -8.41 -6.90
C ALA A 30 -16.75 -9.73 -7.01
N TRP A 31 -17.07 -10.14 -8.25
CA TRP A 31 -17.74 -11.42 -8.48
C TRP A 31 -16.91 -12.60 -7.99
N LEU A 32 -15.59 -12.62 -8.29
CA LEU A 32 -14.68 -13.70 -7.86
C LEU A 32 -14.56 -13.79 -6.35
N LEU A 33 -14.46 -12.66 -5.66
CA LEU A 33 -14.37 -12.61 -4.20
C LEU A 33 -15.69 -13.04 -3.55
N GLN A 34 -16.82 -12.56 -4.05
CA GLN A 34 -18.15 -12.92 -3.56
C GLN A 34 -18.48 -14.41 -3.78
N ASP A 35 -18.21 -14.95 -4.99
CA ASP A 35 -18.42 -16.36 -5.32
C ASP A 35 -17.61 -17.30 -4.41
N ALA A 36 -16.44 -16.82 -3.98
CA ALA A 36 -15.55 -17.52 -3.07
C ALA A 36 -15.89 -17.32 -1.57
N GLY A 37 -16.91 -16.54 -1.22
CA GLY A 37 -17.26 -16.24 0.17
C GLY A 37 -16.19 -15.45 0.92
N HIS A 38 -15.48 -14.55 0.22
CA HIS A 38 -14.46 -13.71 0.82
C HIS A 38 -15.06 -12.69 1.81
N GLU A 39 -14.41 -12.52 2.95
CA GLU A 39 -14.78 -11.56 4.00
C GLU A 39 -13.65 -10.56 4.21
N GLN A 40 -13.95 -9.26 4.07
CA GLN A 40 -12.97 -8.16 4.22
C GLN A 40 -12.36 -8.07 5.64
N GLU A 41 -13.09 -8.56 6.64
CA GLU A 41 -12.61 -8.61 8.04
C GLU A 41 -11.50 -9.64 8.23
N HIS A 42 -11.48 -10.68 7.38
CA HIS A 42 -10.46 -11.73 7.42
C HIS A 42 -9.21 -11.34 6.63
N VAL A 43 -9.38 -10.88 5.39
CA VAL A 43 -8.31 -10.29 4.55
C VAL A 43 -8.90 -9.08 3.83
N GLU A 44 -8.37 -7.90 4.11
CA GLU A 44 -8.82 -6.67 3.45
C GLU A 44 -8.26 -6.58 2.04
N ALA A 45 -9.14 -6.44 1.05
CA ALA A 45 -8.77 -6.16 -0.34
C ALA A 45 -9.00 -4.69 -0.66
N ALA A 46 -8.00 -4.06 -1.30
CA ALA A 46 -8.09 -2.67 -1.75
C ALA A 46 -7.52 -2.50 -3.16
N VAL A 47 -8.03 -1.54 -3.93
CA VAL A 47 -7.51 -1.19 -5.25
C VAL A 47 -7.12 0.29 -5.30
N PHE A 48 -6.05 0.60 -6.03
CA PHE A 48 -5.52 1.95 -6.20
C PHE A 48 -5.48 2.28 -7.71
N PRO A 49 -6.62 2.73 -8.27
CA PRO A 49 -6.70 3.12 -9.68
C PRO A 49 -6.04 4.49 -9.92
N PRO A 50 -5.71 4.84 -11.18
CA PRO A 50 -5.40 6.22 -11.56
C PRO A 50 -6.48 7.22 -11.11
N PHE A 51 -6.11 8.48 -10.89
CA PHE A 51 -7.06 9.52 -10.47
C PHE A 51 -8.27 9.65 -11.40
N THR A 52 -8.06 9.46 -12.70
CA THR A 52 -9.10 9.51 -13.75
C THR A 52 -10.19 8.47 -13.56
N ASP A 53 -9.90 7.38 -12.86
CA ASP A 53 -10.78 6.21 -12.74
C ASP A 53 -11.44 6.10 -11.37
N LEU A 54 -10.94 6.85 -10.38
CA LEU A 54 -11.46 6.83 -9.00
C LEU A 54 -12.98 7.06 -8.95
N ARG A 55 -13.50 8.02 -9.74
CA ARG A 55 -14.94 8.29 -9.75
C ARG A 55 -15.74 7.13 -10.33
N ALA A 56 -15.24 6.45 -11.35
CA ALA A 56 -15.88 5.28 -11.94
C ALA A 56 -15.92 4.11 -10.94
N VAL A 57 -14.78 3.83 -10.29
CA VAL A 57 -14.67 2.81 -9.23
C VAL A 57 -15.61 3.14 -8.06
N GLN A 58 -15.59 4.37 -7.56
CA GLN A 58 -16.48 4.82 -6.49
C GLN A 58 -17.95 4.61 -6.83
N THR A 59 -18.36 5.00 -8.02
CA THR A 59 -19.76 4.88 -8.45
C THR A 59 -20.20 3.43 -8.48
N LEU A 60 -19.34 2.54 -8.99
CA LEU A 60 -19.59 1.10 -9.05
C LEU A 60 -19.64 0.48 -7.64
N VAL A 61 -18.61 0.70 -6.84
CA VAL A 61 -18.51 0.14 -5.47
C VAL A 61 -19.71 0.56 -4.61
N THR A 62 -20.09 1.85 -4.69
CA THR A 62 -21.23 2.36 -3.92
C THR A 62 -22.56 1.86 -4.46
N GLY A 63 -22.74 1.86 -5.79
CA GLY A 63 -24.00 1.49 -6.46
C GLY A 63 -24.35 0.03 -6.27
N ASP A 64 -23.37 -0.84 -6.42
CA ASP A 64 -23.54 -2.30 -6.33
C ASP A 64 -23.24 -2.85 -4.93
N ARG A 65 -22.87 -1.97 -3.97
CA ARG A 65 -22.51 -2.32 -2.58
C ARG A 65 -21.40 -3.37 -2.52
N ILE A 66 -20.37 -3.18 -3.33
CA ILE A 66 -19.23 -4.08 -3.38
C ILE A 66 -18.39 -3.87 -2.12
N GLU A 67 -18.06 -4.94 -1.42
CA GLU A 67 -17.13 -4.96 -0.30
C GLU A 67 -15.69 -4.94 -0.81
N LEU A 68 -15.22 -3.78 -1.24
CA LEU A 68 -13.87 -3.55 -1.74
C LEU A 68 -13.44 -2.13 -1.35
N ALA A 69 -12.32 -2.02 -0.64
CA ALA A 69 -11.72 -0.73 -0.37
C ALA A 69 -11.02 -0.17 -1.62
N TYR A 70 -10.92 1.14 -1.72
CA TYR A 70 -10.15 1.80 -2.77
C TYR A 70 -9.44 3.04 -2.23
N GLY A 71 -8.38 3.41 -2.92
CA GLY A 71 -7.54 4.55 -2.55
C GLY A 71 -6.88 5.21 -3.75
N ALA A 72 -6.16 6.29 -3.48
CA ALA A 72 -5.44 7.05 -4.48
C ALA A 72 -3.96 6.65 -4.54
N GLN A 73 -3.33 6.82 -5.70
CA GLN A 73 -1.91 6.52 -5.92
C GLN A 73 -0.97 7.63 -5.43
N ASP A 74 -1.51 8.79 -5.08
CA ASP A 74 -0.80 9.95 -4.53
C ASP A 74 -1.82 10.98 -4.02
N LEU A 75 -1.34 12.04 -3.33
CA LEU A 75 -2.09 13.26 -3.05
C LEU A 75 -1.16 14.46 -2.87
N SER A 76 -1.73 15.68 -3.00
CA SER A 76 -1.03 16.90 -2.65
C SER A 76 -0.90 17.05 -1.12
N PRO A 77 0.21 17.60 -0.61
CA PRO A 77 0.30 17.99 0.79
C PRO A 77 -0.59 19.19 1.13
N GLU A 78 -1.10 19.88 0.12
CA GLU A 78 -1.91 21.09 0.25
C GLU A 78 -3.40 20.78 0.14
N ASP A 79 -4.21 21.47 0.92
CA ASP A 79 -5.65 21.20 0.99
C ASP A 79 -6.42 21.80 -0.18
N SER A 80 -5.97 22.96 -0.69
CA SER A 80 -6.58 23.69 -1.81
C SER A 80 -5.69 24.82 -2.28
N GLY A 81 -6.01 25.45 -3.41
CA GLY A 81 -5.35 26.68 -3.84
C GLY A 81 -4.72 26.61 -5.22
N ALA A 82 -3.64 27.38 -5.43
CA ALA A 82 -2.96 27.55 -6.73
C ALA A 82 -1.96 26.40 -6.99
N TYR A 83 -2.47 25.19 -7.05
CA TYR A 83 -1.70 23.96 -7.27
C TYR A 83 -2.27 23.22 -8.48
N THR A 84 -2.15 23.83 -9.66
CA THR A 84 -2.74 23.31 -10.90
C THR A 84 -2.25 21.90 -11.20
N GLY A 85 -3.20 20.96 -11.29
CA GLY A 85 -2.92 19.54 -11.56
C GLY A 85 -2.81 18.66 -10.31
N ASP A 86 -2.68 19.24 -9.13
CA ASP A 86 -2.64 18.50 -7.88
C ASP A 86 -4.02 18.00 -7.45
N VAL A 87 -4.05 16.91 -6.74
CA VAL A 87 -5.27 16.32 -6.16
C VAL A 87 -5.17 16.37 -4.65
N SER A 88 -6.05 17.14 -4.00
CA SER A 88 -6.04 17.27 -2.55
C SER A 88 -6.69 16.06 -1.86
N GLY A 89 -6.29 15.81 -0.61
CA GLY A 89 -6.91 14.79 0.24
C GLY A 89 -8.41 15.03 0.46
N ALA A 90 -8.87 16.30 0.44
CA ALA A 90 -10.29 16.64 0.53
C ALA A 90 -11.11 16.05 -0.63
N PHE A 91 -10.57 16.08 -1.86
CA PHE A 91 -11.25 15.50 -3.02
C PHE A 91 -11.33 13.98 -2.91
N LEU A 92 -10.23 13.34 -2.47
CA LEU A 92 -10.17 11.89 -2.28
C LEU A 92 -11.13 11.42 -1.19
N SER A 93 -11.18 12.12 -0.07
CA SER A 93 -12.12 11.86 1.01
C SER A 93 -13.57 12.01 0.54
N SER A 94 -13.88 13.02 -0.27
CA SER A 94 -15.23 13.21 -0.85
C SER A 94 -15.65 12.10 -1.81
N LEU A 95 -14.67 11.39 -2.40
CA LEU A 95 -14.90 10.21 -3.22
C LEU A 95 -14.97 8.91 -2.38
N GLY A 96 -14.80 8.99 -1.05
CA GLY A 96 -14.84 7.82 -0.18
C GLY A 96 -13.58 6.94 -0.25
N CYS A 97 -12.44 7.47 -0.71
CA CYS A 97 -11.17 6.76 -0.63
C CYS A 97 -10.84 6.44 0.83
N ALA A 98 -10.44 5.19 1.11
CA ALA A 98 -9.97 4.78 2.43
C ALA A 98 -8.48 5.05 2.60
N TYR A 99 -7.72 4.99 1.53
CA TYR A 99 -6.27 5.03 1.51
C TYR A 99 -5.71 6.06 0.54
N ALA A 100 -4.43 6.43 0.75
CA ALA A 100 -3.61 7.10 -0.26
C ALA A 100 -2.16 6.58 -0.19
N ILE A 101 -1.60 6.14 -1.31
CA ILE A 101 -0.17 5.80 -1.42
C ILE A 101 0.62 7.10 -1.37
N VAL A 102 1.72 7.13 -0.62
CA VAL A 102 2.65 8.27 -0.57
C VAL A 102 4.09 7.77 -0.62
N GLY A 103 4.94 8.48 -1.34
CA GLY A 103 6.36 8.17 -1.45
C GLY A 103 6.68 6.87 -2.17
N HIS A 104 5.79 6.37 -3.05
CA HIS A 104 6.08 5.21 -3.90
C HIS A 104 7.40 5.41 -4.63
N SER A 105 8.18 4.35 -4.81
CA SER A 105 9.53 4.41 -5.41
C SER A 105 9.58 5.14 -6.75
N GLU A 106 8.56 4.96 -7.60
CA GLU A 106 8.44 5.69 -8.88
C GLU A 106 8.31 7.20 -8.66
N ARG A 107 7.56 7.64 -7.62
CA ARG A 107 7.41 9.06 -7.32
C ARG A 107 8.68 9.67 -6.76
N ARG A 108 9.39 8.93 -5.92
CA ARG A 108 10.71 9.33 -5.41
C ARG A 108 11.71 9.49 -6.58
N THR A 109 11.73 8.52 -7.49
CA THR A 109 12.71 8.50 -8.59
C THR A 109 12.34 9.46 -9.73
N ILE A 110 11.09 9.49 -10.16
CA ILE A 110 10.64 10.25 -11.35
C ILE A 110 10.31 11.70 -11.00
N HIS A 111 9.69 11.93 -9.83
CA HIS A 111 9.21 13.24 -9.41
C HIS A 111 10.07 13.90 -8.33
N GLY A 112 11.14 13.21 -7.86
CA GLY A 112 12.07 13.76 -6.87
C GLY A 112 11.45 13.94 -5.48
N GLU A 113 10.47 13.13 -5.11
CA GLU A 113 9.85 13.21 -3.78
C GLU A 113 10.84 12.74 -2.70
N ASP A 114 11.20 13.66 -1.82
CA ASP A 114 12.02 13.37 -0.64
C ASP A 114 11.15 12.96 0.56
N ASP A 115 11.82 12.52 1.64
CA ASP A 115 11.14 12.07 2.85
C ASP A 115 10.33 13.19 3.52
N ALA A 116 10.80 14.45 3.44
CA ALA A 116 10.09 15.58 4.01
C ALA A 116 8.77 15.85 3.27
N LEU A 117 8.74 15.70 1.94
CA LEU A 117 7.52 15.81 1.16
C LEU A 117 6.58 14.64 1.46
N VAL A 118 7.12 13.42 1.58
CA VAL A 118 6.31 12.23 1.93
C VAL A 118 5.68 12.38 3.31
N ALA A 119 6.40 12.88 4.30
CA ALA A 119 5.87 13.18 5.63
C ALA A 119 4.71 14.19 5.57
N ARG A 120 4.84 15.27 4.78
CA ARG A 120 3.75 16.24 4.59
C ARG A 120 2.53 15.63 3.90
N LYS A 121 2.74 14.77 2.90
CA LYS A 121 1.65 14.03 2.22
C LYS A 121 0.96 13.05 3.17
N ALA A 122 1.71 12.31 3.99
CA ALA A 122 1.14 11.44 5.02
C ALA A 122 0.27 12.22 6.01
N ALA A 123 0.77 13.36 6.51
CA ALA A 123 0.00 14.25 7.37
C ALA A 123 -1.26 14.79 6.68
N ALA A 124 -1.18 15.13 5.38
CA ALA A 124 -2.35 15.57 4.59
C ALA A 124 -3.39 14.46 4.45
N ALA A 125 -2.99 13.23 4.16
CA ALA A 125 -3.90 12.09 4.11
C ALA A 125 -4.65 11.92 5.44
N LEU A 126 -3.92 11.93 6.56
CA LEU A 126 -4.48 11.79 7.90
C LEU A 126 -5.47 12.91 8.25
N ARG A 127 -5.18 14.18 7.89
CA ARG A 127 -6.08 15.32 8.10
C ARG A 127 -7.43 15.15 7.41
N HIS A 128 -7.43 14.47 6.26
CA HIS A 128 -8.64 14.21 5.48
C HIS A 128 -9.28 12.83 5.74
N GLY A 129 -8.82 12.13 6.78
CA GLY A 129 -9.42 10.84 7.19
C GLY A 129 -8.97 9.64 6.35
N LEU A 130 -7.97 9.81 5.46
CA LEU A 130 -7.38 8.72 4.67
C LEU A 130 -6.27 8.05 5.47
N ALA A 131 -6.12 6.73 5.33
CA ALA A 131 -4.96 6.01 5.84
C ALA A 131 -3.81 6.08 4.82
N PRO A 132 -2.66 6.75 5.11
CA PRO A 132 -1.55 6.75 4.19
C PRO A 132 -0.88 5.39 4.12
N VAL A 133 -0.55 4.93 2.90
CA VAL A 133 0.34 3.80 2.64
C VAL A 133 1.70 4.39 2.29
N VAL A 134 2.57 4.47 3.31
CA VAL A 134 3.90 5.08 3.19
C VAL A 134 4.87 4.07 2.60
N CYS A 135 5.37 4.34 1.40
CA CYS A 135 6.33 3.48 0.71
C CYS A 135 7.76 3.85 1.05
N VAL A 136 8.54 2.83 1.40
CA VAL A 136 9.98 2.93 1.69
C VAL A 136 10.72 1.74 1.09
N GLY A 137 11.99 1.94 0.70
CA GLY A 137 12.78 0.85 0.14
C GLY A 137 14.08 1.32 -0.51
N GLU A 138 14.92 0.36 -0.82
CA GLU A 138 16.27 0.61 -1.30
C GLU A 138 16.49 0.16 -2.74
N GLY A 139 17.37 0.86 -3.44
CA GLY A 139 17.87 0.48 -4.75
C GLY A 139 19.03 -0.52 -4.68
N LEU A 140 19.41 -1.04 -5.85
CA LEU A 140 20.41 -2.11 -5.98
C LEU A 140 21.78 -1.74 -5.38
N GLU A 141 22.26 -0.53 -5.60
CA GLU A 141 23.56 -0.09 -5.08
C GLU A 141 23.61 -0.12 -3.55
N VAL A 142 22.54 0.32 -2.90
CA VAL A 142 22.40 0.30 -1.43
C VAL A 142 22.35 -1.13 -0.92
N ARG A 143 21.60 -2.01 -1.61
CA ARG A 143 21.50 -3.43 -1.27
C ARG A 143 22.85 -4.12 -1.38
N GLN A 144 23.59 -3.92 -2.48
CA GLN A 144 24.91 -4.48 -2.70
C GLN A 144 25.96 -3.98 -1.70
N ALA A 145 25.81 -2.76 -1.23
CA ALA A 145 26.68 -2.19 -0.18
C ALA A 145 26.35 -2.72 1.24
N GLY A 146 25.34 -3.57 1.40
CA GLY A 146 24.90 -4.09 2.71
C GLY A 146 24.28 -3.04 3.63
N ARG A 147 23.82 -1.91 3.08
CA ARG A 147 23.24 -0.77 3.83
C ARG A 147 21.71 -0.67 3.72
N HIS A 148 21.06 -1.72 3.21
CA HIS A 148 19.62 -1.70 2.93
C HIS A 148 18.78 -1.46 4.17
N VAL A 149 19.09 -2.09 5.30
CA VAL A 149 18.36 -1.90 6.56
C VAL A 149 18.52 -0.45 7.06
N GLU A 150 19.76 0.04 7.18
CA GLU A 150 20.04 1.41 7.63
C GLU A 150 19.31 2.44 6.78
N HIS A 151 19.46 2.35 5.45
CA HIS A 151 18.86 3.27 4.49
C HIS A 151 17.34 3.29 4.58
N THR A 152 16.70 2.12 4.60
CA THR A 152 15.24 2.02 4.57
C THR A 152 14.62 2.44 5.91
N VAL A 153 15.30 2.18 7.02
CA VAL A 153 14.91 2.65 8.35
C VAL A 153 15.04 4.18 8.45
N GLU A 154 16.10 4.78 7.91
CA GLU A 154 16.25 6.24 7.84
C GLU A 154 15.17 6.88 6.99
N GLN A 155 14.86 6.28 5.84
CA GLN A 155 13.79 6.72 4.96
C GLN A 155 12.42 6.67 5.64
N LEU A 156 12.12 5.58 6.41
CA LEU A 156 10.91 5.49 7.22
C LEU A 156 10.85 6.62 8.25
N ARG A 157 11.94 6.82 8.99
CA ARG A 157 12.04 7.87 10.02
C ARG A 157 11.76 9.25 9.45
N GLY A 158 12.36 9.57 8.30
CA GLY A 158 12.14 10.82 7.58
C GLY A 158 10.69 10.97 7.11
N SER A 159 10.12 9.90 6.57
CA SER A 159 8.75 9.88 6.04
C SER A 159 7.66 9.93 7.12
N LEU A 160 7.98 9.58 8.38
CA LEU A 160 7.07 9.68 9.52
C LEU A 160 7.39 10.89 10.43
N ALA A 161 8.30 11.76 10.02
CA ALA A 161 8.73 12.89 10.85
C ALA A 161 7.57 13.84 11.17
N GLY A 162 7.46 14.21 12.45
CA GLY A 162 6.44 15.13 12.95
C GLY A 162 5.06 14.53 13.21
N LEU A 163 4.86 13.25 12.95
CA LEU A 163 3.60 12.55 13.24
C LEU A 163 3.54 12.12 14.71
N SER A 164 2.36 12.24 15.31
CA SER A 164 2.11 11.74 16.66
C SER A 164 1.97 10.20 16.65
N ALA A 165 2.02 9.57 17.83
CA ALA A 165 1.76 8.14 17.96
C ALA A 165 0.32 7.78 17.53
N GLU A 166 -0.65 8.65 17.80
CA GLU A 166 -2.04 8.49 17.37
C GLU A 166 -2.16 8.52 15.84
N ASP A 167 -1.47 9.45 15.17
CA ASP A 167 -1.40 9.53 13.71
C ASP A 167 -0.70 8.29 13.13
N ALA A 168 0.44 7.90 13.70
CA ALA A 168 1.22 6.74 13.25
C ALA A 168 0.44 5.42 13.36
N ALA A 169 -0.45 5.28 14.34
CA ALA A 169 -1.32 4.11 14.48
C ALA A 169 -2.31 3.92 13.32
N ARG A 170 -2.52 4.94 12.48
CA ARG A 170 -3.42 4.91 11.32
C ARG A 170 -2.68 4.68 10.00
N ILE A 171 -1.36 4.54 10.04
CA ILE A 171 -0.49 4.40 8.87
C ILE A 171 -0.34 2.92 8.50
N VAL A 172 -0.23 2.67 7.22
CA VAL A 172 0.28 1.42 6.64
C VAL A 172 1.64 1.72 6.03
N VAL A 173 2.63 0.85 6.22
CA VAL A 173 3.94 0.99 5.59
C VAL A 173 4.10 -0.09 4.53
N ALA A 174 4.60 0.27 3.35
CA ALA A 174 4.92 -0.68 2.28
C ALA A 174 6.44 -0.69 2.04
N TYR A 175 7.07 -1.84 2.24
CA TYR A 175 8.47 -2.06 1.91
C TYR A 175 8.60 -2.42 0.43
N GLU A 176 9.29 -1.61 -0.32
CA GLU A 176 9.57 -1.81 -1.73
C GLU A 176 11.05 -2.22 -1.95
N PRO A 177 11.37 -3.49 -2.27
CA PRO A 177 12.70 -3.86 -2.75
C PRO A 177 12.88 -3.29 -4.18
N VAL A 178 13.25 -2.01 -4.30
CA VAL A 178 13.28 -1.29 -5.59
C VAL A 178 14.20 -1.99 -6.59
N TRP A 179 15.26 -2.64 -6.10
CA TRP A 179 16.17 -3.45 -6.91
C TRP A 179 15.51 -4.66 -7.58
N ALA A 180 14.36 -5.13 -7.07
CA ALA A 180 13.61 -6.28 -7.59
C ALA A 180 12.32 -5.87 -8.35
N ILE A 181 11.97 -4.57 -8.38
CA ILE A 181 10.76 -4.10 -9.06
C ILE A 181 11.02 -3.93 -10.55
N GLY A 182 10.40 -4.79 -11.38
CA GLY A 182 10.50 -4.68 -12.85
C GLY A 182 11.84 -5.08 -13.44
N THR A 183 12.77 -5.63 -12.65
CA THR A 183 14.11 -6.00 -13.09
C THR A 183 14.23 -7.49 -13.49
N GLY A 184 13.27 -8.31 -13.10
CA GLY A 184 13.33 -9.77 -13.21
C GLY A 184 13.95 -10.46 -11.98
N GLU A 185 14.58 -9.71 -11.09
CA GLU A 185 15.03 -10.20 -9.78
C GLU A 185 13.81 -10.37 -8.86
N VAL A 186 13.91 -11.29 -7.91
CA VAL A 186 12.82 -11.55 -6.95
C VAL A 186 13.42 -11.57 -5.54
N ALA A 187 12.91 -10.71 -4.67
CA ALA A 187 13.24 -10.78 -3.25
C ALA A 187 12.56 -12.01 -2.63
N SER A 188 13.27 -12.73 -1.77
CA SER A 188 12.75 -13.88 -1.05
C SER A 188 11.78 -13.45 0.07
N ALA A 189 10.99 -14.41 0.58
CA ALA A 189 10.19 -14.20 1.78
C ALA A 189 11.07 -13.83 3.00
N GLY A 190 12.29 -14.37 3.05
CA GLY A 190 13.28 -14.00 4.08
C GLY A 190 13.74 -12.55 3.99
N ASP A 191 13.97 -12.02 2.77
CA ASP A 191 14.32 -10.61 2.57
C ASP A 191 13.17 -9.69 3.02
N ALA A 192 11.92 -10.06 2.69
CA ALA A 192 10.73 -9.33 3.12
C ALA A 192 10.61 -9.32 4.64
N GLN A 193 10.80 -10.47 5.28
CA GLN A 193 10.75 -10.60 6.74
C GLN A 193 11.84 -9.77 7.41
N GLU A 194 13.09 -9.83 6.95
CA GLU A 194 14.19 -9.05 7.50
C GLU A 194 13.85 -7.56 7.53
N MET A 195 13.37 -7.05 6.42
CA MET A 195 13.08 -5.63 6.29
C MET A 195 11.83 -5.21 7.08
N CYS A 196 10.75 -5.98 7.01
CA CYS A 196 9.54 -5.68 7.78
C CYS A 196 9.82 -5.75 9.28
N ALA A 197 10.59 -6.71 9.77
CA ALA A 197 11.00 -6.76 11.18
C ALA A 197 11.82 -5.53 11.59
N ALA A 198 12.77 -5.10 10.77
CA ALA A 198 13.57 -3.91 11.03
C ALA A 198 12.71 -2.62 11.06
N LEU A 199 11.78 -2.48 10.12
CA LEU A 199 10.84 -1.36 10.08
C LEU A 199 9.91 -1.36 11.30
N ARG A 200 9.39 -2.51 11.71
CA ARG A 200 8.56 -2.63 12.91
C ARG A 200 9.33 -2.26 14.19
N ALA A 201 10.57 -2.73 14.29
CA ALA A 201 11.44 -2.37 15.42
C ALA A 201 11.70 -0.85 15.48
N GLU A 202 11.87 -0.19 14.33
CA GLU A 202 12.03 1.26 14.29
C GLU A 202 10.73 1.99 14.68
N VAL A 203 9.56 1.53 14.22
CA VAL A 203 8.26 2.08 14.65
C VAL A 203 8.11 1.96 16.18
N ALA A 204 8.46 0.81 16.77
CA ALA A 204 8.45 0.62 18.21
C ALA A 204 9.35 1.65 18.92
N ARG A 205 10.53 1.91 18.36
CA ARG A 205 11.49 2.86 18.93
C ARG A 205 10.99 4.31 18.90
N ILE A 206 10.28 4.74 17.84
CA ILE A 206 9.87 6.15 17.64
C ILE A 206 8.44 6.43 18.13
N HIS A 207 7.54 5.46 18.09
CA HIS A 207 6.12 5.64 18.42
C HIS A 207 5.60 4.70 19.52
N GLY A 208 6.43 3.75 19.98
CA GLY A 208 6.09 2.79 21.02
C GLY A 208 5.59 1.44 20.51
N ASP A 209 5.68 0.45 21.39
CA ASP A 209 5.38 -0.95 21.08
C ASP A 209 3.93 -1.18 20.64
N ASP A 210 2.97 -0.48 21.22
CA ASP A 210 1.54 -0.62 20.88
C ASP A 210 1.27 -0.19 19.44
N VAL A 211 1.87 0.92 18.98
CA VAL A 211 1.76 1.39 17.59
C VAL A 211 2.40 0.39 16.65
N ALA A 212 3.61 -0.07 16.97
CA ALA A 212 4.32 -1.06 16.14
C ALA A 212 3.58 -2.39 16.04
N ALA A 213 2.97 -2.83 17.15
CA ALA A 213 2.19 -4.06 17.17
C ALA A 213 0.91 -4.00 16.32
N GLY A 214 0.32 -2.81 16.18
CA GLY A 214 -0.90 -2.59 15.39
C GLY A 214 -0.65 -2.18 13.94
N MET A 215 0.52 -1.64 13.60
CA MET A 215 0.83 -1.14 12.27
C MET A 215 0.97 -2.28 11.27
N ARG A 216 0.29 -2.19 10.13
CA ARG A 216 0.42 -3.14 9.03
C ARG A 216 1.63 -2.81 8.18
N LEU A 217 2.49 -3.81 7.93
CA LEU A 217 3.66 -3.72 7.07
C LEU A 217 3.41 -4.60 5.84
N LEU A 218 3.40 -3.97 4.67
CA LEU A 218 3.16 -4.64 3.40
C LEU A 218 4.47 -4.90 2.67
N TYR A 219 4.52 -6.00 1.95
CA TYR A 219 5.57 -6.23 0.97
C TYR A 219 5.17 -5.64 -0.40
N GLY A 220 5.99 -4.74 -0.95
CA GLY A 220 5.74 -4.01 -2.20
C GLY A 220 6.57 -4.48 -3.40
N GLY A 221 7.16 -5.66 -3.33
CA GLY A 221 7.86 -6.26 -4.47
C GLY A 221 6.93 -7.06 -5.38
N SER A 222 7.53 -7.93 -6.21
CA SER A 222 6.77 -8.81 -7.10
C SER A 222 6.03 -9.89 -6.31
N VAL A 223 4.70 -9.93 -6.41
CA VAL A 223 3.84 -10.93 -5.78
C VAL A 223 3.00 -11.63 -6.84
N LYS A 224 2.91 -12.96 -6.73
CA LYS A 224 2.02 -13.81 -7.52
C LYS A 224 1.21 -14.70 -6.58
N SER A 225 0.09 -15.24 -7.04
CA SER A 225 -0.72 -16.19 -6.25
C SER A 225 0.09 -17.40 -5.75
N SER A 226 1.09 -17.84 -6.52
CA SER A 226 1.98 -18.95 -6.15
C SER A 226 2.99 -18.61 -5.04
N SER A 227 3.38 -17.33 -4.87
CA SER A 227 4.35 -16.90 -3.85
C SER A 227 3.69 -16.24 -2.63
N ALA A 228 2.44 -15.80 -2.76
CA ALA A 228 1.73 -15.10 -1.70
C ALA A 228 1.65 -15.90 -0.37
N PRO A 229 1.34 -17.22 -0.36
CA PRO A 229 1.26 -17.96 0.90
C PRO A 229 2.57 -17.98 1.70
N GLU A 230 3.72 -18.21 1.04
CA GLU A 230 5.02 -18.22 1.71
C GLU A 230 5.41 -16.84 2.24
N LEU A 231 5.14 -15.80 1.46
CA LEU A 231 5.42 -14.41 1.81
C LEU A 231 4.58 -13.96 3.01
N LEU A 232 3.28 -14.23 2.97
CA LEU A 232 2.32 -13.78 3.99
C LEU A 232 2.29 -14.68 5.24
N ALA A 233 3.03 -15.80 5.21
CA ALA A 233 3.29 -16.59 6.42
C ALA A 233 4.40 -15.98 7.29
N GLN A 234 5.11 -14.95 6.84
CA GLN A 234 6.16 -14.30 7.61
C GLN A 234 5.54 -13.45 8.75
N PRO A 235 6.11 -13.49 9.97
CA PRO A 235 5.50 -12.90 11.16
C PRO A 235 5.33 -11.37 11.12
N ASP A 236 6.15 -10.67 10.32
CA ASP A 236 6.11 -9.21 10.21
C ASP A 236 5.58 -8.71 8.86
N VAL A 237 5.11 -9.60 7.97
CA VAL A 237 4.51 -9.24 6.69
C VAL A 237 2.99 -9.33 6.82
N ASP A 238 2.31 -8.18 6.86
CA ASP A 238 0.87 -8.07 7.10
C ASP A 238 0.05 -7.83 5.83
N GLY A 239 0.62 -8.17 4.67
CA GLY A 239 -0.04 -7.99 3.39
C GLY A 239 0.91 -7.67 2.26
N ALA A 240 0.36 -7.22 1.14
CA ALA A 240 1.12 -6.90 -0.05
C ALA A 240 0.60 -5.65 -0.78
N LEU A 241 1.52 -4.84 -1.30
CA LEU A 241 1.23 -3.81 -2.28
C LEU A 241 1.58 -4.36 -3.67
N VAL A 242 0.55 -4.86 -4.38
CA VAL A 242 0.67 -5.65 -5.60
C VAL A 242 0.61 -4.74 -6.82
N GLY A 243 1.64 -4.79 -7.68
CA GLY A 243 1.66 -4.06 -8.96
C GLY A 243 0.95 -4.82 -10.09
N GLY A 244 1.68 -5.22 -11.12
CA GLY A 244 1.16 -5.80 -12.36
C GLY A 244 0.17 -6.96 -12.21
N ALA A 245 0.35 -7.82 -11.21
CA ALA A 245 -0.59 -8.92 -10.95
C ALA A 245 -1.98 -8.43 -10.50
N SER A 246 -2.12 -7.18 -10.05
CA SER A 246 -3.42 -6.59 -9.70
C SER A 246 -4.23 -6.11 -10.91
N LEU A 247 -3.66 -6.13 -12.11
CA LEU A 247 -4.33 -5.82 -13.38
C LEU A 247 -5.08 -7.03 -13.97
N ASP A 248 -4.88 -8.22 -13.40
CA ASP A 248 -5.63 -9.44 -13.72
C ASP A 248 -6.51 -9.80 -12.53
N ALA A 249 -7.83 -9.73 -12.72
CA ALA A 249 -8.79 -9.96 -11.65
C ALA A 249 -8.72 -11.37 -11.06
N ASP A 250 -8.47 -12.39 -11.89
CA ASP A 250 -8.38 -13.78 -11.47
C ASP A 250 -7.09 -14.02 -10.65
N GLU A 251 -5.97 -13.45 -11.09
CA GLU A 251 -4.70 -13.53 -10.35
C GLU A 251 -4.77 -12.74 -9.04
N PHE A 252 -5.33 -11.52 -9.07
CA PHE A 252 -5.45 -10.71 -7.87
C PHE A 252 -6.40 -11.33 -6.83
N ALA A 253 -7.54 -11.89 -7.26
CA ALA A 253 -8.44 -12.62 -6.38
C ALA A 253 -7.76 -13.82 -5.69
N ARG A 254 -6.89 -14.55 -6.43
CA ARG A 254 -6.09 -15.63 -5.82
C ARG A 254 -5.06 -15.12 -4.80
N ILE A 255 -4.45 -13.96 -5.07
CA ILE A 255 -3.53 -13.32 -4.10
C ILE A 255 -4.29 -12.88 -2.85
N VAL A 256 -5.46 -12.26 -2.99
CA VAL A 256 -6.33 -11.87 -1.86
C VAL A 256 -6.68 -13.08 -0.99
N ARG A 257 -6.90 -14.23 -1.61
CA ARG A 257 -7.28 -15.50 -0.94
C ARG A 257 -6.08 -16.41 -0.70
N PHE A 258 -4.92 -15.85 -0.38
CA PHE A 258 -3.65 -16.57 -0.21
C PHE A 258 -3.70 -17.70 0.84
N ASP A 259 -4.59 -17.60 1.81
CA ASP A 259 -4.81 -18.54 2.91
C ASP A 259 -5.96 -19.53 2.68
N ALA A 260 -6.69 -19.39 1.57
CA ALA A 260 -7.68 -20.38 1.19
C ALA A 260 -6.97 -21.69 0.86
N ALA A 261 -7.36 -22.77 1.52
CA ALA A 261 -6.85 -24.10 1.20
C ALA A 261 -7.01 -24.38 -0.30
N ALA A 262 -5.88 -24.77 -0.94
CA ALA A 262 -5.81 -25.09 -2.35
C ALA A 262 -6.67 -26.32 -2.69
#